data_60ddd68cf761c0b21e1f57037c636cf5
#
_entry.id   60ddd68cf761c0b21e1f57037c636cf5
#
_cell.length_a   1.000
_cell.length_b   1.000
_cell.length_c   1.000
_cell.angle_alpha   90.00
_cell.angle_beta   90.00
_cell.angle_gamma   90.00
#
_symmetry.space_group_name_H-M   'P 1'
#
loop_
_entity.id
_entity.type
_entity.pdbx_description
1 polymer ?
#
loop_
_entity_poly.entity_id
_entity_poly.type
_entity_poly.pdbx_seq_one_letter_code
_entity_poly.pdbx_strand_id
1 'polypeptide(L)'
;MGEKIEISTINKRKLLVLDLDETLIHTAYSPLSSGCLIAQQGYFYLYERPYLKEFLDRCSTEYDFAIWSASKADYVRWIIRSTVLSEFAFVFVNTRKNCKRVFAKDGRVEYIKNLSPYITQYEKVIMLDDVPKMVIPIGCCIKAPEFRGGADDFLLNVSC
;
A
#
# COMPACT_ATOMS: atom_id res chain seq x y z
N MET A 1 17.77 37.83 30.68
CA MET A 1 16.53 37.52 29.88
C MET A 1 16.84 36.24 29.13
N GLY A 2 16.23 35.14 29.55
CA GLY A 2 16.36 33.86 28.83
C GLY A 2 15.37 33.83 27.69
N GLU A 3 15.86 33.75 26.44
CA GLU A 3 15.01 33.38 25.31
C GLU A 3 14.45 31.95 25.54
N LYS A 4 13.15 31.86 25.73
CA LYS A 4 12.44 30.59 25.61
C LYS A 4 12.57 30.17 24.15
N ILE A 5 13.43 29.20 23.88
CA ILE A 5 13.37 28.43 22.65
C ILE A 5 12.07 27.64 22.71
N GLU A 6 11.04 28.15 22.05
CA GLU A 6 9.88 27.33 21.72
C GLU A 6 10.37 26.20 20.80
N ILE A 7 10.58 25.03 21.38
CA ILE A 7 10.67 23.80 20.61
C ILE A 7 9.29 23.64 19.98
N SER A 8 9.14 24.07 18.73
CA SER A 8 7.98 23.72 17.95
C SER A 8 7.96 22.18 17.95
N THR A 9 7.01 21.60 18.65
CA THR A 9 6.66 20.20 18.52
C THR A 9 6.29 20.01 17.07
N ILE A 10 7.23 19.52 16.26
CA ILE A 10 6.98 19.05 14.91
C ILE A 10 5.94 17.96 15.11
N ASN A 11 4.70 18.26 14.77
CA ASN A 11 3.59 17.31 14.86
C ASN A 11 3.87 16.28 13.77
N LYS A 12 4.60 15.20 14.14
CA LYS A 12 4.95 14.14 13.20
C LYS A 12 3.64 13.54 12.70
N ARG A 13 3.45 13.52 11.38
CA ARG A 13 2.33 12.83 10.78
C ARG A 13 2.49 11.31 10.90
N LYS A 14 1.41 10.59 10.72
CA LYS A 14 1.40 9.14 10.61
C LYS A 14 1.67 8.76 9.15
N LEU A 15 2.27 7.60 8.92
CA LEU A 15 2.52 7.07 7.58
C LEU A 15 1.71 5.79 7.36
N LEU A 16 0.92 5.78 6.31
CA LEU A 16 0.22 4.60 5.81
C LEU A 16 0.89 4.13 4.52
N VAL A 17 1.55 2.98 4.59
CA VAL A 17 2.17 2.32 3.44
C VAL A 17 1.19 1.31 2.86
N LEU A 18 0.98 1.36 1.57
CA LEU A 18 -0.03 0.59 0.86
C LEU A 18 0.65 -0.43 -0.08
N ASP A 19 0.33 -1.69 0.11
CA ASP A 19 0.56 -2.70 -0.92
C ASP A 19 -0.46 -2.58 -2.05
N LEU A 20 -0.20 -3.16 -3.20
CA LEU A 20 -1.09 -3.09 -4.37
C LEU A 20 -1.80 -4.41 -4.63
N ASP A 21 -1.06 -5.41 -5.13
CA ASP A 21 -1.63 -6.67 -5.61
C ASP A 21 -2.33 -7.43 -4.49
N GLU A 22 -3.56 -7.83 -4.72
CA GLU A 22 -4.44 -8.56 -3.80
C GLU A 22 -4.79 -7.78 -2.50
N THR A 23 -4.32 -6.53 -2.39
CA THR A 23 -4.62 -5.61 -1.28
C THR A 23 -5.55 -4.48 -1.70
N LEU A 24 -5.15 -3.69 -2.68
CA LEU A 24 -5.94 -2.56 -3.22
C LEU A 24 -6.46 -2.81 -4.62
N ILE A 25 -5.81 -3.70 -5.36
CA ILE A 25 -6.16 -4.06 -6.74
C ILE A 25 -6.03 -5.57 -6.94
N HIS A 26 -6.61 -6.03 -8.02
CA HIS A 26 -6.38 -7.36 -8.58
C HIS A 26 -6.18 -7.28 -10.08
N THR A 27 -5.18 -7.99 -10.61
CA THR A 27 -5.03 -8.19 -12.05
C THR A 27 -5.26 -9.65 -12.41
N ALA A 28 -6.15 -9.88 -13.38
CA ALA A 28 -6.43 -11.20 -13.91
C ALA A 28 -5.88 -11.32 -15.33
N TYR A 29 -5.60 -12.55 -15.79
CA TYR A 29 -5.16 -12.82 -17.17
C TYR A 29 -6.31 -13.02 -18.14
N SER A 30 -7.54 -13.02 -17.66
CA SER A 30 -8.77 -13.04 -18.41
C SER A 30 -9.84 -12.21 -17.69
N PRO A 31 -10.85 -11.68 -18.39
CA PRO A 31 -11.91 -10.93 -17.74
C PRO A 31 -12.62 -11.77 -16.69
N LEU A 32 -12.88 -11.17 -15.52
CA LEU A 32 -13.70 -11.79 -14.49
C LEU A 32 -15.20 -11.67 -14.84
N SER A 33 -15.99 -12.65 -14.39
CA SER A 33 -17.46 -12.62 -14.55
C SER A 33 -18.14 -11.60 -13.64
N SER A 34 -17.45 -11.13 -12.60
CA SER A 34 -17.96 -10.14 -11.65
C SER A 34 -16.87 -9.10 -11.35
N GLY A 35 -17.27 -7.94 -10.86
CA GLY A 35 -16.37 -6.83 -10.59
C GLY A 35 -16.37 -5.78 -11.69
N CYS A 36 -15.86 -4.61 -11.36
CA CYS A 36 -15.74 -3.49 -12.30
C CYS A 36 -14.34 -3.48 -12.91
N LEU A 37 -14.25 -3.78 -14.20
CA LEU A 37 -13.00 -3.64 -14.96
C LEU A 37 -12.65 -2.16 -15.07
N ILE A 38 -11.47 -1.79 -14.56
CA ILE A 38 -10.98 -0.40 -14.57
C ILE A 38 -10.12 -0.13 -15.79
N ALA A 39 -9.20 -1.05 -16.13
CA ALA A 39 -8.28 -0.90 -17.26
C ALA A 39 -7.80 -2.26 -17.76
N GLN A 40 -7.25 -2.25 -18.97
CA GLN A 40 -6.58 -3.41 -19.55
C GLN A 40 -5.27 -2.98 -20.20
N GLN A 41 -4.24 -3.78 -20.01
CA GLN A 41 -2.96 -3.62 -20.72
C GLN A 41 -2.40 -5.00 -21.06
N GLY A 42 -2.33 -5.30 -22.35
CA GLY A 42 -1.96 -6.64 -22.81
C GLY A 42 -2.92 -7.70 -22.27
N TYR A 43 -2.37 -8.66 -21.53
CA TYR A 43 -3.13 -9.73 -20.89
C TYR A 43 -3.59 -9.40 -19.47
N PHE A 44 -3.31 -8.18 -18.97
CA PHE A 44 -3.71 -7.78 -17.63
C PHE A 44 -5.05 -7.05 -17.65
N TYR A 45 -6.01 -7.59 -16.91
CA TYR A 45 -7.32 -7.00 -16.64
C TYR A 45 -7.34 -6.50 -15.20
N LEU A 46 -7.40 -5.18 -15.01
CA LEU A 46 -7.25 -4.52 -13.72
C LEU A 46 -8.61 -4.26 -13.06
N TYR A 47 -8.72 -4.70 -11.82
CA TYR A 47 -9.86 -4.46 -10.93
C TYR A 47 -9.40 -3.72 -9.69
N GLU A 48 -10.08 -2.62 -9.36
CA GLU A 48 -9.82 -1.84 -8.15
C GLU A 48 -10.72 -2.35 -7.02
N ARG A 49 -10.15 -2.41 -5.80
CA ARG A 49 -10.92 -2.80 -4.62
C ARG A 49 -11.98 -1.76 -4.32
N PRO A 50 -13.24 -2.17 -4.06
CA PRO A 50 -14.31 -1.25 -3.71
C PRO A 50 -13.95 -0.35 -2.52
N TYR A 51 -14.46 0.89 -2.54
CA TYR A 51 -14.27 1.91 -1.50
C TYR A 51 -12.83 2.41 -1.33
N LEU A 52 -11.94 2.20 -2.32
CA LEU A 52 -10.55 2.65 -2.24
C LEU A 52 -10.45 4.17 -2.11
N LYS A 53 -11.20 4.91 -2.92
CA LYS A 53 -11.20 6.38 -2.85
C LYS A 53 -11.68 6.89 -1.49
N GLU A 54 -12.82 6.40 -1.03
CA GLU A 54 -13.42 6.78 0.26
C GLU A 54 -12.49 6.45 1.44
N PHE A 55 -11.80 5.31 1.37
CA PHE A 55 -10.81 4.92 2.37
C PHE A 55 -9.64 5.92 2.40
N LEU A 56 -9.05 6.24 1.25
CA LEU A 56 -7.94 7.17 1.18
C LEU A 56 -8.35 8.59 1.58
N ASP A 57 -9.52 9.05 1.15
CA ASP A 57 -10.05 10.36 1.56
C ASP A 57 -10.18 10.45 3.09
N ARG A 58 -10.71 9.42 3.74
CA ARG A 58 -10.80 9.35 5.21
C ARG A 58 -9.45 9.40 5.90
N CYS A 59 -8.48 8.60 5.41
CA CYS A 59 -7.17 8.49 6.05
C CYS A 59 -6.27 9.71 5.79
N SER A 60 -6.52 10.48 4.72
CA SER A 60 -5.67 11.62 4.32
C SER A 60 -5.59 12.73 5.36
N THR A 61 -6.56 12.81 6.27
CA THR A 61 -6.58 13.81 7.35
C THR A 61 -5.45 13.59 8.37
N GLU A 62 -5.02 12.34 8.58
CA GLU A 62 -4.03 11.97 9.60
C GLU A 62 -2.76 11.37 9.04
N TYR A 63 -2.83 10.77 7.86
CA TYR A 63 -1.73 9.99 7.27
C TYR A 63 -1.17 10.65 6.01
N ASP A 64 0.15 10.60 5.90
CA ASP A 64 0.82 10.63 4.61
C ASP A 64 0.78 9.23 4.00
N PHE A 65 0.71 9.15 2.68
CA PHE A 65 0.65 7.88 1.97
C PHE A 65 1.96 7.53 1.31
N ALA A 66 2.26 6.24 1.27
CA ALA A 66 3.31 5.66 0.46
C ALA A 66 2.82 4.37 -0.20
N ILE A 67 3.46 3.97 -1.29
CA ILE A 67 3.22 2.68 -1.92
C ILE A 67 4.48 1.82 -1.77
N TRP A 68 4.29 0.54 -1.48
CA TRP A 68 5.35 -0.46 -1.52
C TRP A 68 4.83 -1.78 -2.08
N SER A 69 5.20 -2.06 -3.32
CA SER A 69 4.81 -3.28 -4.04
C SER A 69 6.02 -4.18 -4.28
N ALA A 70 5.82 -5.49 -4.23
CA ALA A 70 6.82 -6.48 -4.67
C ALA A 70 6.85 -6.64 -6.21
N SER A 71 6.08 -5.87 -6.94
CA SER A 71 6.01 -5.89 -8.40
C SER A 71 7.04 -4.94 -9.05
N LYS A 72 7.26 -5.12 -10.36
CA LYS A 72 8.20 -4.29 -11.14
C LYS A 72 7.68 -2.87 -11.31
N ALA A 73 8.61 -1.91 -11.45
CA ALA A 73 8.30 -0.49 -11.50
C ALA A 73 7.33 -0.08 -12.62
N ASP A 74 7.45 -0.65 -13.81
CA ASP A 74 6.55 -0.33 -14.93
C ASP A 74 5.11 -0.73 -14.65
N TYR A 75 4.93 -1.93 -14.07
CA TYR A 75 3.62 -2.40 -13.63
C TYR A 75 3.04 -1.50 -12.55
N VAL A 76 3.81 -1.15 -11.52
CA VAL A 76 3.36 -0.26 -10.44
C VAL A 76 2.93 1.11 -11.00
N ARG A 77 3.70 1.69 -11.92
CA ARG A 77 3.33 2.95 -12.57
C ARG A 77 2.02 2.84 -13.34
N TRP A 78 1.83 1.75 -14.07
CA TRP A 78 0.58 1.51 -14.79
C TRP A 78 -0.61 1.44 -13.83
N ILE A 79 -0.51 0.67 -12.73
CA ILE A 79 -1.56 0.57 -11.71
C ILE A 79 -1.92 1.95 -11.15
N ILE A 80 -0.93 2.73 -10.71
CA ILE A 80 -1.17 4.07 -10.13
C ILE A 80 -1.90 4.97 -11.14
N ARG A 81 -1.48 4.98 -12.39
CA ARG A 81 -2.08 5.84 -13.43
C ARG A 81 -3.50 5.42 -13.81
N SER A 82 -3.82 4.13 -13.68
CA SER A 82 -5.08 3.55 -14.13
C SER A 82 -6.16 3.52 -13.04
N THR A 83 -5.82 3.84 -11.81
CA THR A 83 -6.72 3.76 -10.65
C THR A 83 -6.91 5.13 -9.99
N VAL A 84 -7.79 5.20 -8.98
CA VAL A 84 -7.95 6.41 -8.15
C VAL A 84 -6.67 6.81 -7.41
N LEU A 85 -5.67 5.94 -7.33
CA LEU A 85 -4.37 6.28 -6.73
C LEU A 85 -3.70 7.47 -7.43
N SER A 86 -4.00 7.72 -8.71
CA SER A 86 -3.50 8.89 -9.45
C SER A 86 -3.97 10.23 -8.88
N GLU A 87 -5.02 10.25 -8.07
CA GLU A 87 -5.56 11.45 -7.43
C GLU A 87 -4.84 11.81 -6.11
N PHE A 88 -3.95 10.94 -5.62
CA PHE A 88 -3.29 11.09 -4.33
C PHE A 88 -1.78 11.30 -4.48
N ALA A 89 -1.20 12.03 -3.50
CA ALA A 89 0.25 12.20 -3.41
C ALA A 89 0.85 11.08 -2.52
N PHE A 90 2.00 10.58 -2.92
CA PHE A 90 2.76 9.58 -2.17
C PHE A 90 4.14 10.12 -1.82
N VAL A 91 4.54 9.98 -0.53
CA VAL A 91 5.86 10.42 -0.06
C VAL A 91 6.98 9.57 -0.64
N PHE A 92 6.69 8.30 -0.97
CA PHE A 92 7.53 7.44 -1.81
C PHE A 92 6.69 6.36 -2.51
N VAL A 93 7.24 5.82 -3.59
CA VAL A 93 6.73 4.65 -4.30
C VAL A 93 7.87 3.65 -4.41
N ASN A 94 7.84 2.62 -3.56
CA ASN A 94 8.79 1.52 -3.56
C ASN A 94 8.26 0.34 -4.38
N THR A 95 9.17 -0.30 -5.08
CA THR A 95 8.88 -1.43 -5.96
C THR A 95 9.76 -2.62 -5.58
N ARG A 96 9.72 -3.70 -6.35
CA ARG A 96 10.52 -4.91 -6.12
C ARG A 96 12.00 -4.62 -5.82
N LYS A 97 12.60 -3.66 -6.50
CA LYS A 97 14.01 -3.29 -6.30
C LYS A 97 14.31 -2.76 -4.88
N ASN A 98 13.29 -2.27 -4.19
CA ASN A 98 13.39 -1.75 -2.82
C ASN A 98 13.13 -2.82 -1.75
N CYS A 99 12.71 -4.02 -2.16
CA CYS A 99 12.51 -5.16 -1.28
C CYS A 99 13.83 -5.90 -1.03
N LYS A 100 13.96 -6.49 0.16
CA LYS A 100 15.02 -7.48 0.41
C LYS A 100 14.57 -8.83 -0.17
N ARG A 101 15.33 -9.33 -1.14
CA ARG A 101 15.10 -10.66 -1.71
C ARG A 101 15.61 -11.73 -0.74
N VAL A 102 14.76 -12.69 -0.43
CA VAL A 102 15.09 -13.86 0.40
C VAL A 102 14.60 -15.13 -0.27
N PHE A 103 15.11 -16.29 0.16
CA PHE A 103 14.67 -17.58 -0.31
C PHE A 103 13.95 -18.31 0.83
N ALA A 104 12.73 -18.75 0.58
CA ALA A 104 11.98 -19.63 1.47
C ALA A 104 12.63 -21.03 1.49
N LYS A 105 12.26 -21.85 2.50
CA LYS A 105 12.79 -23.20 2.65
C LYS A 105 12.52 -24.11 1.44
N ASP A 106 11.45 -23.85 0.71
CA ASP A 106 11.06 -24.57 -0.52
C ASP A 106 11.70 -23.98 -1.79
N GLY A 107 12.64 -23.04 -1.66
CA GLY A 107 13.36 -22.42 -2.77
C GLY A 107 12.62 -21.28 -3.47
N ARG A 108 11.38 -20.96 -3.08
CA ARG A 108 10.65 -19.80 -3.63
C ARG A 108 11.32 -18.49 -3.23
N VAL A 109 11.32 -17.54 -4.15
CA VAL A 109 11.78 -16.17 -3.87
C VAL A 109 10.68 -15.40 -3.16
N GLU A 110 11.03 -14.78 -2.05
CA GLU A 110 10.17 -13.87 -1.30
C GLU A 110 10.80 -12.47 -1.25
N TYR A 111 9.96 -11.45 -1.12
CA TYR A 111 10.36 -10.04 -1.13
C TYR A 111 9.91 -9.37 0.15
N ILE A 112 10.87 -9.04 1.04
CA ILE A 112 10.61 -8.41 2.34
C ILE A 112 10.58 -6.90 2.20
N LYS A 113 9.55 -6.28 2.76
CA LYS A 113 9.35 -4.84 2.86
C LYS A 113 9.77 -4.39 4.26
N ASN A 114 10.85 -3.62 4.37
CA ASN A 114 11.40 -3.19 5.66
C ASN A 114 11.03 -1.74 5.98
N LEU A 115 10.10 -1.56 6.90
CA LEU A 115 9.62 -0.24 7.36
C LEU A 115 10.52 0.41 8.41
N SER A 116 11.52 -0.30 8.95
CA SER A 116 12.35 0.20 10.07
C SER A 116 12.94 1.60 9.84
N PRO A 117 13.40 1.98 8.62
CA PRO A 117 13.94 3.31 8.39
C PRO A 117 12.95 4.45 8.59
N TYR A 118 11.64 4.17 8.51
CA TYR A 118 10.59 5.20 8.60
C TYR A 118 10.03 5.39 10.00
N ILE A 119 10.20 4.40 10.89
CA ILE A 119 9.59 4.41 12.24
C ILE A 119 10.01 5.62 13.08
N THR A 120 11.23 6.10 12.93
CA THR A 120 11.73 7.27 13.66
C THR A 120 11.33 8.61 13.02
N GLN A 121 10.85 8.58 11.77
CA GLN A 121 10.50 9.77 11.00
C GLN A 121 9.04 10.18 11.17
N TYR A 122 8.18 9.23 11.55
CA TYR A 122 6.73 9.41 11.70
C TYR A 122 6.30 9.09 13.13
N GLU A 123 5.16 9.64 13.55
CA GLU A 123 4.54 9.29 14.84
C GLU A 123 4.12 7.82 14.88
N LYS A 124 3.62 7.33 13.74
CA LYS A 124 3.16 5.96 13.56
C LYS A 124 3.39 5.53 12.13
N VAL A 125 3.86 4.32 11.93
CA VAL A 125 4.01 3.70 10.61
C VAL A 125 3.19 2.42 10.57
N ILE A 126 2.28 2.33 9.62
CA ILE A 126 1.45 1.14 9.39
C ILE A 126 1.54 0.79 7.92
N MET A 127 1.57 -0.50 7.62
CA MET A 127 1.39 -1.03 6.28
C MET A 127 0.08 -1.80 6.18
N LEU A 128 -0.66 -1.61 5.10
CA LEU A 128 -1.78 -2.44 4.70
C LEU A 128 -1.29 -3.42 3.63
N ASP A 129 -1.34 -4.74 3.93
CA ASP A 129 -0.77 -5.79 3.07
C ASP A 129 -1.54 -7.10 3.30
N ASP A 130 -1.76 -7.90 2.27
CA ASP A 130 -2.42 -9.20 2.38
C ASP A 130 -1.47 -10.30 2.87
N VAL A 131 -0.15 -10.07 2.81
CA VAL A 131 0.90 -11.02 3.23
C VAL A 131 1.77 -10.44 4.36
N PRO A 132 1.26 -10.29 5.59
CA PRO A 132 1.96 -9.59 6.70
C PRO A 132 3.33 -10.15 7.04
N LYS A 133 3.58 -11.43 6.79
CA LYS A 133 4.89 -12.07 7.05
C LYS A 133 6.03 -11.48 6.21
N MET A 134 5.69 -10.75 5.14
CA MET A 134 6.66 -10.06 4.27
C MET A 134 6.96 -8.64 4.72
N VAL A 135 6.35 -8.18 5.81
CA VAL A 135 6.51 -6.82 6.34
C VAL A 135 7.27 -6.88 7.65
N ILE A 136 8.31 -6.06 7.79
CA ILE A 136 9.06 -5.90 9.04
C ILE A 136 9.14 -4.41 9.42
N PRO A 137 9.11 -4.08 10.74
CA PRO A 137 8.97 -5.00 11.89
C PRO A 137 7.59 -5.65 11.99
N ILE A 138 7.56 -6.80 12.64
CA ILE A 138 6.30 -7.48 12.99
C ILE A 138 5.44 -6.53 13.83
N GLY A 139 4.14 -6.46 13.55
CA GLY A 139 3.19 -5.59 14.26
C GLY A 139 2.93 -4.23 13.56
N CYS A 140 3.73 -3.87 12.55
CA CYS A 140 3.47 -2.67 11.74
C CYS A 140 2.52 -2.93 10.56
N CYS A 141 1.93 -4.11 10.43
CA CYS A 141 1.08 -4.48 9.31
C CYS A 141 -0.35 -4.78 9.77
N ILE A 142 -1.32 -4.15 9.09
CA ILE A 142 -2.72 -4.56 9.10
C ILE A 142 -2.89 -5.54 7.95
N LYS A 143 -3.33 -6.76 8.29
CA LYS A 143 -3.61 -7.78 7.28
C LYS A 143 -4.89 -7.45 6.52
N ALA A 144 -4.76 -7.22 5.22
CA ALA A 144 -5.90 -7.20 4.32
C ALA A 144 -6.34 -8.63 3.97
N PRO A 145 -7.63 -8.92 3.91
CA PRO A 145 -8.12 -10.11 3.21
C PRO A 145 -7.71 -10.03 1.74
N GLU A 146 -7.28 -11.16 1.18
CA GLU A 146 -6.86 -11.22 -0.22
C GLU A 146 -8.00 -10.79 -1.16
N PHE A 147 -7.79 -9.74 -1.96
CA PHE A 147 -8.77 -9.25 -2.94
C PHE A 147 -8.53 -9.90 -4.29
N ARG A 148 -9.56 -10.54 -4.83
CA ARG A 148 -9.55 -11.24 -6.13
C ARG A 148 -10.50 -10.65 -7.17
N GLY A 149 -10.92 -9.40 -6.99
CA GLY A 149 -11.95 -8.74 -7.80
C GLY A 149 -13.35 -9.00 -7.24
N GLY A 150 -14.34 -8.30 -7.75
CA GLY A 150 -15.73 -8.45 -7.33
C GLY A 150 -16.11 -7.63 -6.10
N ALA A 151 -17.22 -8.02 -5.46
CA ALA A 151 -17.77 -7.32 -4.30
C ALA A 151 -16.86 -7.50 -3.08
N ASP A 152 -16.63 -6.41 -2.34
CA ASP A 152 -15.78 -6.39 -1.15
C ASP A 152 -16.11 -5.12 -0.34
N ASP A 153 -16.13 -5.20 0.98
CA ASP A 153 -16.41 -4.07 1.87
C ASP A 153 -15.29 -3.81 2.89
N PHE A 154 -14.15 -4.48 2.75
CA PHE A 154 -13.05 -4.41 3.70
C PHE A 154 -12.57 -2.97 3.91
N LEU A 155 -12.31 -2.22 2.85
CA LEU A 155 -11.80 -0.84 2.96
C LEU A 155 -12.83 0.13 3.56
N LEU A 156 -14.12 -0.17 3.47
CA LEU A 156 -15.17 0.59 4.15
C LEU A 156 -15.05 0.48 5.68
N ASN A 157 -14.60 -0.67 6.18
CA ASN A 157 -14.57 -1.02 7.59
C ASN A 157 -13.20 -0.85 8.25
N VAL A 158 -12.14 -0.57 7.48
CA VAL A 158 -10.80 -0.28 8.03
C VAL A 158 -10.80 1.09 8.70
N SER A 159 -10.39 1.12 9.97
CA SER A 159 -10.23 2.37 10.71
C SER A 159 -8.88 3.03 10.35
N CYS A 160 -8.89 4.32 10.20
CA CYS A 160 -7.68 5.14 10.04
C CYS A 160 -7.17 5.63 11.39
#